data_b80305b3d0846e365c1d1a99b8f48e9b
#
_entry.id   b80305b3d0846e365c1d1a99b8f48e9b
#
_cell.length_a   1.000
_cell.length_b   1.000
_cell.length_c   1.000
_cell.angle_alpha   90.00
_cell.angle_beta   90.00
_cell.angle_gamma   90.00
#
_symmetry.space_group_name_H-M   'P 1'
#
loop_
_entity.id
_entity.type
_entity.pdbx_description
1 polymer ?
#
loop_
_entity_poly.entity_id
_entity_poly.type
_entity_poly.pdbx_seq_one_letter_code
_entity_poly.pdbx_strand_id
1 'polypeptide(L)'
;MSTALWNKKLTCPFCSKEFETTRMRASAIRVKEKWTDFGSLYEGISPTLYSITACPHCMVALRNEEFEKINAGYEPKLMEFSKRARLQAGAKAELFALGELSVEQAVKRHELAISCQKMRAHSEAGELAGLYLHIVWMYRSNGNPEGERKALIPALETYKEFYEKGSKLPEKLGEPGVLYLIGELHRRAGDFREARNYFGKALSSKELEAFPSIENMVREQMLVAKEQQEQLEKKG
;
A
#
# COMPACT_ATOMS: atom_id res chain seq x y z
N MET A 1 -24.67 -3.65 11.54
CA MET A 1 -23.56 -3.46 10.58
C MET A 1 -23.66 -2.06 10.04
N SER A 2 -22.55 -1.36 9.89
CA SER A 2 -22.52 -0.05 9.25
C SER A 2 -23.07 -0.16 7.83
N THR A 3 -23.93 0.79 7.40
CA THR A 3 -24.45 0.85 6.01
C THR A 3 -23.34 0.98 4.97
N ALA A 4 -22.10 1.31 5.40
CA ALA A 4 -20.92 1.44 4.58
C ALA A 4 -20.30 0.10 4.15
N LEU A 5 -20.59 -0.99 4.87
CA LEU A 5 -20.00 -2.31 4.65
C LEU A 5 -21.03 -3.30 4.12
N TRP A 6 -20.57 -4.30 3.37
CA TRP A 6 -21.36 -5.42 2.88
C TRP A 6 -20.49 -6.64 2.64
N ASN A 7 -21.07 -7.83 2.71
CA ASN A 7 -20.33 -9.07 2.46
C ASN A 7 -20.51 -9.51 1.01
N LYS A 8 -19.38 -9.84 0.37
CA LYS A 8 -19.30 -10.41 -0.98
C LYS A 8 -18.98 -11.89 -0.88
N LYS A 9 -19.77 -12.72 -1.54
CA LYS A 9 -19.46 -14.14 -1.74
C LYS A 9 -18.49 -14.31 -2.91
N LEU A 10 -17.46 -15.11 -2.71
CA LEU A 10 -16.41 -15.40 -3.70
C LEU A 10 -16.07 -16.90 -3.67
N THR A 11 -15.65 -17.42 -4.82
CA THR A 11 -14.99 -18.71 -4.94
C THR A 11 -13.49 -18.49 -5.06
N CYS A 12 -12.69 -19.11 -4.21
CA CYS A 12 -11.24 -18.95 -4.24
C CYS A 12 -10.64 -19.62 -5.49
N PRO A 13 -9.88 -18.91 -6.34
CA PRO A 13 -9.27 -19.48 -7.55
C PRO A 13 -8.20 -20.55 -7.24
N PHE A 14 -7.66 -20.57 -6.02
CA PHE A 14 -6.58 -21.49 -5.62
C PHE A 14 -7.04 -22.74 -4.91
N CYS A 15 -8.17 -22.70 -4.20
CA CYS A 15 -8.66 -23.87 -3.45
C CYS A 15 -10.09 -24.26 -3.77
N SER A 16 -10.76 -23.53 -4.66
CA SER A 16 -12.13 -23.75 -5.15
C SER A 16 -13.21 -23.73 -4.05
N LYS A 17 -12.89 -23.28 -2.84
CA LYS A 17 -13.88 -23.16 -1.76
C LYS A 17 -14.56 -21.79 -1.80
N GLU A 18 -15.85 -21.79 -1.51
CA GLU A 18 -16.63 -20.58 -1.33
C GLU A 18 -16.34 -19.94 0.04
N PHE A 19 -16.35 -18.63 0.09
CA PHE A 19 -16.21 -17.86 1.33
C PHE A 19 -16.82 -16.47 1.17
N GLU A 20 -17.00 -15.79 2.28
CA GLU A 20 -17.42 -14.38 2.30
C GLU A 20 -16.25 -13.48 2.67
N THR A 21 -16.26 -12.26 2.14
CA THR A 21 -15.32 -11.19 2.49
C THR A 21 -16.07 -9.87 2.60
N THR A 22 -15.70 -9.05 3.57
CA THR A 22 -16.30 -7.73 3.72
C THR A 22 -15.68 -6.74 2.74
N ARG A 23 -16.54 -5.93 2.12
CA ARG A 23 -16.22 -4.84 1.21
C ARG A 23 -16.79 -3.53 1.72
N MET A 24 -16.17 -2.43 1.32
CA MET A 24 -16.71 -1.10 1.56
C MET A 24 -17.43 -0.59 0.33
N ARG A 25 -18.57 0.08 0.51
CA ARG A 25 -19.32 0.73 -0.57
C ARG A 25 -18.61 2.01 -1.00
N ALA A 26 -18.39 2.20 -2.29
CA ALA A 26 -17.77 3.41 -2.81
C ALA A 26 -18.54 4.70 -2.42
N SER A 27 -19.87 4.61 -2.35
CA SER A 27 -20.73 5.72 -1.93
C SER A 27 -20.55 6.16 -0.46
N ALA A 28 -19.90 5.34 0.36
CA ALA A 28 -19.64 5.64 1.76
C ALA A 28 -18.25 6.30 1.99
N ILE A 29 -17.42 6.37 0.96
CA ILE A 29 -16.07 6.94 1.07
C ILE A 29 -16.17 8.47 1.14
N ARG A 30 -15.64 9.07 2.21
CA ARG A 30 -15.52 10.52 2.39
C ARG A 30 -14.09 10.85 2.78
N VAL A 31 -13.40 11.58 1.91
CA VAL A 31 -12.04 12.05 2.19
C VAL A 31 -12.14 13.30 3.06
N LYS A 32 -11.49 13.27 4.22
CA LYS A 32 -11.35 14.40 5.13
C LYS A 32 -10.12 15.24 4.80
N GLU A 33 -9.01 14.59 4.50
CA GLU A 33 -7.72 15.22 4.24
C GLU A 33 -6.92 14.37 3.24
N LYS A 34 -6.17 15.01 2.35
CA LYS A 34 -5.20 14.35 1.47
C LYS A 34 -3.80 14.58 2.01
N TRP A 35 -2.99 13.54 2.04
CA TRP A 35 -1.60 13.63 2.47
C TRP A 35 -0.65 13.78 1.29
N THR A 36 0.52 14.32 1.57
CA THR A 36 1.54 14.60 0.57
C THR A 36 2.14 13.34 -0.07
N ASP A 37 2.00 12.19 0.55
CA ASP A 37 2.39 10.87 0.00
C ASP A 37 1.24 10.13 -0.71
N PHE A 38 0.26 10.87 -1.23
CA PHE A 38 -0.94 10.40 -1.93
C PHE A 38 -1.94 9.62 -1.06
N GLY A 39 -1.66 9.44 0.22
CA GLY A 39 -2.61 8.88 1.17
C GLY A 39 -3.75 9.85 1.49
N SER A 40 -4.70 9.36 2.27
CA SER A 40 -5.83 10.18 2.73
C SER A 40 -6.29 9.78 4.12
N LEU A 41 -6.71 10.76 4.89
CA LEU A 41 -7.54 10.55 6.07
C LEU A 41 -9.01 10.55 5.64
N TYR A 42 -9.78 9.61 6.14
CA TYR A 42 -11.19 9.46 5.82
C TYR A 42 -12.08 9.80 7.00
N GLU A 43 -13.30 10.28 6.73
CA GLU A 43 -14.35 10.40 7.73
C GLU A 43 -14.91 9.00 8.00
N GLY A 44 -14.75 8.51 9.25
CA GLY A 44 -15.17 7.17 9.63
C GLY A 44 -14.24 6.08 9.13
N ILE A 45 -14.77 5.10 8.40
CA ILE A 45 -14.04 3.89 8.01
C ILE A 45 -13.13 4.17 6.81
N SER A 46 -11.85 3.81 6.92
CA SER A 46 -10.90 3.89 5.79
C SER A 46 -11.11 2.75 4.80
N PRO A 47 -11.25 3.02 3.49
CA PRO A 47 -11.34 1.99 2.46
C PRO A 47 -10.08 1.12 2.35
N THR A 48 -8.93 1.63 2.79
CA THR A 48 -7.66 0.91 2.79
C THR A 48 -7.73 -0.37 3.62
N LEU A 49 -8.51 -0.36 4.74
CA LEU A 49 -8.70 -1.54 5.59
C LEU A 49 -9.33 -2.73 4.85
N TYR A 50 -10.11 -2.45 3.80
CA TYR A 50 -10.89 -3.43 3.03
C TYR A 50 -10.35 -3.66 1.62
N SER A 51 -9.11 -3.25 1.34
CA SER A 51 -8.52 -3.37 0.01
C SER A 51 -8.00 -4.78 -0.32
N ILE A 52 -7.88 -5.66 0.68
CA ILE A 52 -7.34 -7.02 0.55
C ILE A 52 -8.44 -8.07 0.72
N THR A 53 -8.49 -9.00 -0.23
CA THR A 53 -9.22 -10.26 -0.10
C THR A 53 -8.27 -11.36 0.35
N ALA A 54 -8.60 -12.03 1.44
CA ALA A 54 -7.85 -13.16 1.96
C ALA A 54 -8.78 -14.37 2.09
N CYS A 55 -8.39 -15.50 1.50
CA CYS A 55 -9.15 -16.74 1.59
C CYS A 55 -8.95 -17.42 2.94
N PRO A 56 -10.01 -17.69 3.73
CA PRO A 56 -9.89 -18.34 5.04
C PRO A 56 -9.48 -19.81 4.96
N HIS A 57 -9.59 -20.43 3.78
CA HIS A 57 -9.34 -21.86 3.59
C HIS A 57 -7.91 -22.19 3.14
N CYS A 58 -7.24 -21.26 2.46
CA CYS A 58 -5.89 -21.49 1.92
C CYS A 58 -4.93 -20.33 2.13
N MET A 59 -5.37 -19.27 2.82
CA MET A 59 -4.57 -18.11 3.20
C MET A 59 -3.97 -17.30 2.03
N VAL A 60 -4.37 -17.55 0.77
CA VAL A 60 -3.98 -16.68 -0.32
C VAL A 60 -4.69 -15.34 -0.15
N ALA A 61 -3.89 -14.27 -0.18
CA ALA A 61 -4.36 -12.89 -0.02
C ALA A 61 -3.79 -12.01 -1.13
N LEU A 62 -4.65 -11.23 -1.77
CA LEU A 62 -4.30 -10.31 -2.85
C LEU A 62 -5.20 -9.07 -2.76
N ARG A 63 -4.86 -8.01 -3.49
CA ARG A 63 -5.78 -6.90 -3.70
C ARG A 63 -7.11 -7.38 -4.26
N ASN A 64 -8.18 -6.71 -3.93
CA ASN A 64 -9.53 -7.13 -4.27
C ASN A 64 -9.72 -7.46 -5.75
N GLU A 65 -9.29 -6.56 -6.64
CA GLU A 65 -9.45 -6.74 -8.08
C GLU A 65 -8.55 -7.85 -8.63
N GLU A 66 -7.34 -7.97 -8.11
CA GLU A 66 -6.42 -9.03 -8.49
C GLU A 66 -6.93 -10.39 -8.10
N PHE A 67 -7.44 -10.54 -6.86
CA PHE A 67 -7.99 -11.80 -6.37
C PHE A 67 -9.14 -12.32 -7.26
N GLU A 68 -9.95 -11.42 -7.77
CA GLU A 68 -11.09 -11.76 -8.62
C GLU A 68 -10.72 -12.07 -10.08
N LYS A 69 -9.60 -11.54 -10.56
CA LYS A 69 -9.17 -11.66 -11.96
C LYS A 69 -8.05 -12.68 -12.18
N ILE A 70 -7.36 -13.09 -11.10
CA ILE A 70 -6.16 -13.92 -11.19
C ILE A 70 -6.48 -15.31 -11.75
N ASN A 71 -5.66 -15.77 -12.69
CA ASN A 71 -5.67 -17.14 -13.12
C ASN A 71 -4.62 -17.94 -12.33
N ALA A 72 -5.11 -18.77 -11.39
CA ALA A 72 -4.25 -19.55 -10.51
C ALA A 72 -3.32 -20.53 -11.25
N GLY A 73 -3.67 -20.94 -12.48
CA GLY A 73 -2.84 -21.82 -13.31
C GLY A 73 -1.49 -21.19 -13.69
N TYR A 74 -1.39 -19.88 -13.71
CA TYR A 74 -0.15 -19.16 -13.99
C TYR A 74 0.66 -18.82 -12.73
N GLU A 75 0.23 -19.26 -11.53
CA GLU A 75 0.83 -18.91 -10.24
C GLU A 75 1.25 -20.18 -9.45
N PRO A 76 2.23 -20.97 -9.94
CA PRO A 76 2.55 -22.28 -9.34
C PRO A 76 3.02 -22.18 -7.89
N LYS A 77 3.78 -21.14 -7.51
CA LYS A 77 4.23 -20.94 -6.12
C LYS A 77 3.08 -20.62 -5.17
N LEU A 78 2.10 -19.81 -5.62
CA LEU A 78 0.90 -19.53 -4.85
C LEU A 78 0.00 -20.75 -4.74
N MET A 79 -0.07 -21.57 -5.78
CA MET A 79 -0.77 -22.86 -5.73
C MET A 79 -0.13 -23.81 -4.70
N GLU A 80 1.18 -23.88 -4.66
CA GLU A 80 1.90 -24.68 -3.66
C GLU A 80 1.70 -24.13 -2.24
N PHE A 81 1.84 -22.81 -2.06
CA PHE A 81 1.54 -22.13 -0.80
C PHE A 81 0.11 -22.43 -0.34
N SER A 82 -0.89 -22.32 -1.21
CA SER A 82 -2.29 -22.61 -0.95
C SER A 82 -2.49 -24.04 -0.39
N LYS A 83 -1.81 -25.03 -0.96
CA LYS A 83 -1.90 -26.43 -0.51
C LYS A 83 -1.33 -26.59 0.90
N ARG A 84 -0.17 -26.01 1.20
CA ARG A 84 0.47 -26.10 2.52
C ARG A 84 -0.32 -25.31 3.58
N ALA A 85 -0.78 -24.12 3.24
CA ALA A 85 -1.46 -23.23 4.18
C ALA A 85 -2.85 -23.73 4.61
N ARG A 86 -3.50 -24.61 3.82
CA ARG A 86 -4.77 -25.26 4.21
C ARG A 86 -4.71 -25.96 5.56
N LEU A 87 -3.55 -26.50 5.90
CA LEU A 87 -3.33 -27.20 7.17
C LEU A 87 -3.28 -26.23 8.39
N GLN A 88 -3.03 -24.95 8.14
CA GLN A 88 -2.84 -23.91 9.16
C GLN A 88 -3.98 -22.88 9.20
N ALA A 89 -4.86 -22.85 8.23
CA ALA A 89 -5.87 -21.82 8.06
C ALA A 89 -6.80 -21.68 9.28
N GLY A 90 -7.18 -22.79 9.93
CA GLY A 90 -8.03 -22.75 11.12
C GLY A 90 -7.42 -22.05 12.34
N ALA A 91 -6.08 -21.99 12.45
CA ALA A 91 -5.40 -21.37 13.57
C ALA A 91 -5.34 -19.83 13.51
N LYS A 92 -5.81 -19.22 12.41
CA LYS A 92 -5.75 -17.77 12.16
C LYS A 92 -7.11 -17.16 11.83
N ALA A 93 -8.17 -17.65 12.47
CA ALA A 93 -9.54 -17.23 12.22
C ALA A 93 -9.76 -15.71 12.30
N GLU A 94 -9.04 -15.01 13.20
CA GLU A 94 -9.12 -13.56 13.37
C GLU A 94 -8.80 -12.75 12.09
N LEU A 95 -7.92 -13.30 11.22
CA LEU A 95 -7.55 -12.66 9.95
C LEU A 95 -8.71 -12.60 8.96
N PHE A 96 -9.72 -13.45 9.15
CA PHE A 96 -10.81 -13.65 8.19
C PHE A 96 -12.16 -13.16 8.73
N ALA A 97 -12.14 -12.40 9.83
CA ALA A 97 -13.35 -11.83 10.43
C ALA A 97 -14.14 -11.01 9.40
N LEU A 98 -15.46 -11.14 9.46
CA LEU A 98 -16.40 -10.32 8.68
C LEU A 98 -16.81 -9.09 9.49
N GLY A 99 -17.26 -8.06 8.78
CA GLY A 99 -17.71 -6.81 9.39
C GLY A 99 -16.59 -5.79 9.58
N GLU A 100 -16.61 -5.10 10.71
CA GLU A 100 -15.62 -4.05 10.99
C GLU A 100 -14.26 -4.67 11.36
N LEU A 101 -13.21 -4.16 10.70
CA LEU A 101 -11.82 -4.58 10.90
C LEU A 101 -11.10 -3.57 11.78
N SER A 102 -10.31 -4.07 12.73
CA SER A 102 -9.30 -3.24 13.37
C SER A 102 -8.13 -2.96 12.41
N VAL A 103 -7.36 -1.93 12.71
CA VAL A 103 -6.14 -1.61 11.93
C VAL A 103 -5.16 -2.78 11.96
N GLU A 104 -5.00 -3.43 13.12
CA GLU A 104 -4.10 -4.58 13.28
C GLU A 104 -4.52 -5.77 12.40
N GLN A 105 -5.83 -6.04 12.31
CA GLN A 105 -6.34 -7.08 11.42
C GLN A 105 -6.10 -6.75 9.95
N ALA A 106 -6.32 -5.49 9.55
CA ALA A 106 -6.07 -5.04 8.19
C ALA A 106 -4.58 -5.07 7.83
N VAL A 107 -3.71 -4.65 8.75
CA VAL A 107 -2.24 -4.74 8.59
C VAL A 107 -1.82 -6.20 8.39
N LYS A 108 -2.27 -7.12 9.22
CA LYS A 108 -1.97 -8.57 9.07
C LYS A 108 -2.45 -9.12 7.72
N ARG A 109 -3.60 -8.65 7.19
CA ARG A 109 -4.06 -9.02 5.83
C ARG A 109 -3.12 -8.49 4.75
N HIS A 110 -2.62 -7.26 4.91
CA HIS A 110 -1.64 -6.68 3.98
C HIS A 110 -0.29 -7.40 4.05
N GLU A 111 0.20 -7.77 5.23
CA GLU A 111 1.42 -8.59 5.39
C GLU A 111 1.28 -9.97 4.71
N LEU A 112 0.10 -10.58 4.83
CA LEU A 112 -0.19 -11.82 4.11
C LEU A 112 -0.22 -11.60 2.59
N ALA A 113 -0.83 -10.48 2.12
CA ALA A 113 -0.83 -10.12 0.71
C ALA A 113 0.58 -9.82 0.18
N ILE A 114 1.43 -9.14 0.96
CA ILE A 114 2.86 -8.92 0.65
C ILE A 114 3.58 -10.26 0.48
N SER A 115 3.34 -11.22 1.39
CA SER A 115 3.93 -12.54 1.31
C SER A 115 3.47 -13.29 0.05
N CYS A 116 2.19 -13.20 -0.30
CA CYS A 116 1.65 -13.77 -1.53
C CYS A 116 2.21 -13.06 -2.78
N GLN A 117 2.30 -11.73 -2.75
CA GLN A 117 2.81 -10.94 -3.87
C GLN A 117 4.27 -11.29 -4.20
N LYS A 118 5.11 -11.51 -3.18
CA LYS A 118 6.50 -11.95 -3.37
C LYS A 118 6.64 -13.33 -4.02
N MET A 119 5.60 -14.17 -3.95
CA MET A 119 5.58 -15.50 -4.56
C MET A 119 5.02 -15.53 -5.98
N ARG A 120 4.41 -14.44 -6.44
CA ARG A 120 3.81 -14.37 -7.77
C ARG A 120 4.84 -14.48 -8.88
N ALA A 121 4.48 -15.21 -9.95
CA ALA A 121 5.32 -15.35 -11.14
C ALA A 121 5.47 -14.02 -11.89
N HIS A 122 4.40 -13.23 -11.91
CA HIS A 122 4.32 -11.92 -12.57
C HIS A 122 3.90 -10.86 -11.56
N SER A 123 4.80 -10.58 -10.60
CA SER A 123 4.60 -9.50 -9.63
C SER A 123 5.12 -8.20 -10.21
N GLU A 124 4.25 -7.21 -10.31
CA GLU A 124 4.70 -5.84 -10.56
C GLU A 124 5.28 -5.26 -9.26
N ALA A 125 6.52 -4.79 -9.30
CA ALA A 125 7.19 -4.25 -8.11
C ALA A 125 6.43 -3.06 -7.50
N GLY A 126 5.72 -2.28 -8.33
CA GLY A 126 4.85 -1.19 -7.86
C GLY A 126 3.66 -1.66 -7.00
N GLU A 127 3.13 -2.87 -7.25
CA GLU A 127 2.06 -3.43 -6.43
C GLU A 127 2.56 -3.76 -5.02
N LEU A 128 3.75 -4.33 -4.92
CA LEU A 128 4.39 -4.63 -3.64
C LEU A 128 4.67 -3.35 -2.83
N ALA A 129 5.22 -2.32 -3.49
CA ALA A 129 5.48 -1.03 -2.88
C ALA A 129 4.19 -0.37 -2.36
N GLY A 130 3.10 -0.44 -3.15
CA GLY A 130 1.79 0.07 -2.75
C GLY A 130 1.19 -0.64 -1.54
N LEU A 131 1.41 -1.96 -1.38
CA LEU A 131 0.95 -2.70 -0.20
C LEU A 131 1.66 -2.21 1.09
N TYR A 132 2.97 -1.98 1.05
CA TYR A 132 3.69 -1.42 2.17
C TYR A 132 3.22 0.00 2.50
N LEU A 133 3.00 0.84 1.49
CA LEU A 133 2.51 2.20 1.68
C LEU A 133 1.11 2.24 2.31
N HIS A 134 0.23 1.30 1.97
CA HIS A 134 -1.06 1.15 2.65
C HIS A 134 -0.90 0.90 4.16
N ILE A 135 0.10 0.11 4.58
CA ILE A 135 0.37 -0.13 6.00
C ILE A 135 0.82 1.17 6.68
N VAL A 136 1.65 1.98 6.03
CA VAL A 136 2.05 3.32 6.53
C VAL A 136 0.81 4.18 6.77
N TRP A 137 -0.10 4.26 5.79
CA TRP A 137 -1.31 5.07 5.91
C TRP A 137 -2.27 4.57 6.98
N MET A 138 -2.39 3.24 7.16
CA MET A 138 -3.21 2.66 8.22
C MET A 138 -2.70 3.02 9.61
N TYR A 139 -1.41 2.90 9.86
CA TYR A 139 -0.82 3.29 11.14
C TYR A 139 -0.93 4.79 11.40
N ARG A 140 -0.72 5.63 10.38
CA ARG A 140 -0.89 7.08 10.49
C ARG A 140 -2.32 7.46 10.84
N SER A 141 -3.30 6.92 10.14
CA SER A 141 -4.72 7.20 10.40
C SER A 141 -5.17 6.74 11.79
N ASN A 142 -4.49 5.74 12.36
CA ASN A 142 -4.77 5.22 13.70
C ASN A 142 -3.95 5.92 14.82
N GLY A 143 -3.16 6.95 14.48
CA GLY A 143 -2.34 7.65 15.48
C GLY A 143 -1.23 6.80 16.08
N ASN A 144 -0.70 5.84 15.34
CA ASN A 144 0.41 4.98 15.76
C ASN A 144 1.73 5.37 15.06
N PRO A 145 2.48 6.35 15.57
CA PRO A 145 3.69 6.85 14.92
C PRO A 145 4.84 5.82 14.90
N GLU A 146 4.89 4.92 15.87
CA GLU A 146 5.90 3.86 15.91
C GLU A 146 5.65 2.83 14.79
N GLY A 147 4.40 2.39 14.64
CA GLY A 147 3.98 1.50 13.56
C GLY A 147 4.21 2.14 12.19
N GLU A 148 3.85 3.43 12.04
CA GLU A 148 4.11 4.19 10.81
C GLU A 148 5.59 4.19 10.46
N ARG A 149 6.47 4.53 11.41
CA ARG A 149 7.92 4.57 11.19
C ARG A 149 8.49 3.22 10.79
N LYS A 150 8.04 2.13 11.43
CA LYS A 150 8.48 0.77 11.08
C LYS A 150 8.04 0.36 9.68
N ALA A 151 6.84 0.75 9.27
CA ALA A 151 6.30 0.43 7.94
C ALA A 151 6.89 1.30 6.82
N LEU A 152 7.37 2.51 7.15
CA LEU A 152 7.92 3.47 6.20
C LEU A 152 9.20 2.95 5.52
N ILE A 153 10.08 2.26 6.28
CA ILE A 153 11.36 1.75 5.77
C ILE A 153 11.14 0.77 4.61
N PRO A 154 10.40 -0.35 4.77
CA PRO A 154 10.17 -1.28 3.67
C PRO A 154 9.37 -0.66 2.51
N ALA A 155 8.49 0.31 2.77
CA ALA A 155 7.81 1.04 1.71
C ALA A 155 8.81 1.82 0.84
N LEU A 156 9.70 2.59 1.49
CA LEU A 156 10.74 3.37 0.82
C LEU A 156 11.69 2.48 0.01
N GLU A 157 12.21 1.41 0.61
CA GLU A 157 13.13 0.48 -0.05
C GLU A 157 12.49 -0.16 -1.28
N THR A 158 11.21 -0.58 -1.15
CA THR A 158 10.50 -1.22 -2.26
C THR A 158 10.18 -0.24 -3.39
N TYR A 159 9.86 1.04 -3.09
CA TYR A 159 9.69 2.07 -4.12
C TYR A 159 10.99 2.41 -4.83
N LYS A 160 12.13 2.45 -4.13
CA LYS A 160 13.46 2.63 -4.74
C LYS A 160 13.79 1.47 -5.67
N GLU A 161 13.63 0.23 -5.18
CA GLU A 161 13.86 -0.97 -5.99
C GLU A 161 12.95 -1.01 -7.24
N PHE A 162 11.69 -0.61 -7.08
CA PHE A 162 10.74 -0.49 -8.19
C PHE A 162 11.23 0.49 -9.26
N TYR A 163 11.70 1.67 -8.85
CA TYR A 163 12.22 2.68 -9.75
C TYR A 163 13.51 2.22 -10.44
N GLU A 164 14.46 1.69 -9.67
CA GLU A 164 15.78 1.27 -10.15
C GLU A 164 15.72 0.09 -11.14
N LYS A 165 14.75 -0.80 -10.98
CA LYS A 165 14.54 -1.92 -11.93
C LYS A 165 13.94 -1.52 -13.26
N GLY A 166 13.59 -0.25 -13.46
CA GLY A 166 12.97 0.24 -14.68
C GLY A 166 11.61 -0.42 -14.98
N SER A 167 10.89 -0.81 -13.94
CA SER A 167 9.55 -1.39 -14.05
C SER A 167 8.58 -0.38 -14.68
N LYS A 168 7.51 -0.88 -15.33
CA LYS A 168 6.47 -0.01 -15.89
C LYS A 168 5.90 0.91 -14.81
N LEU A 169 6.07 2.22 -14.99
CA LEU A 169 5.61 3.22 -14.06
C LEU A 169 4.08 3.41 -14.12
N PRO A 170 3.41 3.77 -13.01
CA PRO A 170 1.98 4.06 -13.03
C PRO A 170 1.68 5.26 -13.92
N GLU A 171 0.79 5.10 -14.91
CA GLU A 171 0.46 6.15 -15.89
C GLU A 171 0.02 7.47 -15.25
N LYS A 172 -0.63 7.42 -14.09
CA LYS A 172 -1.10 8.61 -13.37
C LYS A 172 0.00 9.37 -12.62
N LEU A 173 1.14 8.75 -12.37
CA LEU A 173 2.26 9.34 -11.63
C LEU A 173 3.44 9.65 -12.55
N GLY A 174 3.67 8.83 -13.58
CA GLY A 174 4.87 8.91 -14.40
C GLY A 174 6.16 8.78 -13.59
N GLU A 175 7.28 9.06 -14.22
CA GLU A 175 8.56 9.13 -13.54
C GLU A 175 8.59 10.22 -12.44
N PRO A 176 8.15 11.47 -12.71
CA PRO A 176 8.24 12.53 -11.70
C PRO A 176 7.43 12.23 -10.45
N GLY A 177 6.26 11.58 -10.57
CA GLY A 177 5.43 11.23 -9.42
C GLY A 177 6.02 10.12 -8.56
N VAL A 178 6.70 9.14 -9.15
CA VAL A 178 7.40 8.08 -8.40
C VAL A 178 8.62 8.66 -7.69
N LEU A 179 9.42 9.49 -8.36
CA LEU A 179 10.57 10.18 -7.76
C LEU A 179 10.13 11.11 -6.61
N TYR A 180 9.03 11.85 -6.81
CA TYR A 180 8.42 12.68 -5.77
C TYR A 180 8.05 11.82 -4.55
N LEU A 181 7.36 10.70 -4.76
CA LEU A 181 6.93 9.84 -3.66
C LEU A 181 8.13 9.28 -2.87
N ILE A 182 9.19 8.84 -3.55
CA ILE A 182 10.43 8.41 -2.89
C ILE A 182 11.02 9.55 -2.05
N GLY A 183 11.08 10.77 -2.59
CA GLY A 183 11.52 11.96 -1.87
C GLY A 183 10.68 12.25 -0.64
N GLU A 184 9.36 12.15 -0.75
CA GLU A 184 8.43 12.38 0.37
C GLU A 184 8.56 11.30 1.45
N LEU A 185 8.78 10.04 1.07
CA LEU A 185 9.05 8.97 2.03
C LEU A 185 10.38 9.18 2.77
N HIS A 186 11.44 9.64 2.09
CA HIS A 186 12.69 10.06 2.73
C HIS A 186 12.46 11.23 3.71
N ARG A 187 11.71 12.25 3.29
CA ARG A 187 11.40 13.40 4.15
C ARG A 187 10.69 12.95 5.44
N ARG A 188 9.70 12.07 5.32
CA ARG A 188 8.97 11.49 6.47
C ARG A 188 9.83 10.59 7.34
N ALA A 189 10.83 9.95 6.76
CA ALA A 189 11.84 9.19 7.50
C ALA A 189 12.88 10.08 8.22
N GLY A 190 12.86 11.41 7.98
CA GLY A 190 13.82 12.37 8.55
C GLY A 190 15.13 12.48 7.76
N ASP A 191 15.22 11.82 6.60
CA ASP A 191 16.38 11.92 5.71
C ASP A 191 16.16 13.04 4.68
N PHE A 192 16.28 14.29 5.16
CA PHE A 192 16.00 15.47 4.36
C PHE A 192 16.99 15.71 3.22
N ARG A 193 18.19 15.18 3.34
CA ARG A 193 19.20 15.26 2.27
C ARG A 193 18.77 14.41 1.06
N GLU A 194 18.44 13.16 1.28
CA GLU A 194 17.95 12.28 0.21
C GLU A 194 16.58 12.72 -0.30
N ALA A 195 15.69 13.22 0.57
CA ALA A 195 14.43 13.80 0.14
C ALA A 195 14.65 14.88 -0.95
N ARG A 196 15.54 15.85 -0.68
CA ARG A 196 15.86 16.92 -1.65
C ARG A 196 16.54 16.39 -2.92
N ASN A 197 17.36 15.36 -2.81
CA ASN A 197 17.99 14.70 -3.95
C ASN A 197 16.92 14.12 -4.89
N TYR A 198 15.95 13.35 -4.35
CA TYR A 198 14.88 12.78 -5.14
C TYR A 198 13.90 13.83 -5.68
N PHE A 199 13.59 14.86 -4.92
CA PHE A 199 12.81 16.02 -5.41
C PHE A 199 13.52 16.71 -6.57
N GLY A 200 14.85 16.89 -6.50
CA GLY A 200 15.65 17.44 -7.59
C GLY A 200 15.60 16.57 -8.85
N LYS A 201 15.67 15.23 -8.70
CA LYS A 201 15.50 14.29 -9.81
C LYS A 201 14.10 14.40 -10.43
N ALA A 202 13.05 14.53 -9.61
CA ALA A 202 11.68 14.70 -10.09
C ALA A 202 11.54 15.99 -10.93
N LEU A 203 12.14 17.10 -10.49
CA LEU A 203 12.16 18.37 -11.25
C LEU A 203 12.96 18.29 -12.55
N SER A 204 13.90 17.35 -12.65
CA SER A 204 14.74 17.15 -13.85
C SER A 204 14.15 16.10 -14.80
N SER A 205 13.04 15.49 -14.45
CA SER A 205 12.39 14.48 -15.32
C SER A 205 11.87 15.13 -16.60
N LYS A 206 12.12 14.47 -17.74
CA LYS A 206 11.62 14.91 -19.05
C LYS A 206 10.10 14.85 -19.18
N GLU A 207 9.45 14.07 -18.33
CA GLU A 207 7.99 13.91 -18.32
C GLU A 207 7.29 14.95 -17.45
N LEU A 208 8.01 15.82 -16.71
CA LEU A 208 7.45 16.71 -15.69
C LEU A 208 6.35 17.63 -16.23
N GLU A 209 6.51 18.14 -17.45
CA GLU A 209 5.53 19.02 -18.09
C GLU A 209 4.14 18.38 -18.24
N ALA A 210 4.07 17.05 -18.33
CA ALA A 210 2.81 16.30 -18.37
C ALA A 210 2.14 16.17 -16.99
N PHE A 211 2.86 16.54 -15.90
CA PHE A 211 2.40 16.35 -14.52
C PHE A 211 2.49 17.64 -13.67
N PRO A 212 1.80 18.72 -14.04
CA PRO A 212 1.95 20.02 -13.36
C PRO A 212 1.57 20.00 -11.89
N SER A 213 0.65 19.10 -11.46
CA SER A 213 0.30 18.93 -10.06
C SER A 213 1.47 18.33 -9.25
N ILE A 214 2.23 17.42 -9.84
CA ILE A 214 3.42 16.83 -9.22
C ILE A 214 4.52 17.89 -9.09
N GLU A 215 4.73 18.71 -10.11
CA GLU A 215 5.70 19.80 -10.05
C GLU A 215 5.46 20.74 -8.86
N ASN A 216 4.21 21.16 -8.67
CA ASN A 216 3.84 22.01 -7.54
C ASN A 216 4.12 21.32 -6.19
N MET A 217 3.72 20.05 -6.06
CA MET A 217 3.99 19.27 -4.84
C MET A 217 5.49 19.13 -4.57
N VAL A 218 6.29 18.86 -5.59
CA VAL A 218 7.76 18.75 -5.45
C VAL A 218 8.35 20.04 -4.92
N ARG A 219 7.98 21.21 -5.50
CA ARG A 219 8.48 22.52 -5.09
C ARG A 219 8.12 22.82 -3.65
N GLU A 220 6.88 22.57 -3.25
CA GLU A 220 6.40 22.77 -1.88
C GLU A 220 7.15 21.87 -0.89
N GLN A 221 7.23 20.56 -1.15
CA GLN A 221 7.85 19.62 -0.21
C GLN A 221 9.38 19.75 -0.16
N MET A 222 10.01 20.27 -1.20
CA MET A 222 11.44 20.60 -1.19
C MET A 222 11.75 21.75 -0.22
N LEU A 223 10.89 22.77 -0.15
CA LEU A 223 11.01 23.86 0.83
C LEU A 223 10.81 23.34 2.25
N VAL A 224 9.77 22.54 2.47
CA VAL A 224 9.49 21.92 3.78
C VAL A 224 10.67 21.06 4.25
N ALA A 225 11.25 20.24 3.36
CA ALA A 225 12.41 19.43 3.69
C ALA A 225 13.63 20.27 4.10
N LYS A 226 13.85 21.41 3.43
CA LYS A 226 14.92 22.35 3.78
C LYS A 226 14.71 22.93 5.17
N GLU A 227 13.51 23.43 5.45
CA GLU A 227 13.16 24.03 6.75
C GLU A 227 13.29 23.02 7.89
N GLN A 228 12.83 21.79 7.68
CA GLN A 228 12.95 20.71 8.67
C GLN A 228 14.41 20.35 8.96
N GLN A 229 15.27 20.33 7.93
CA GLN A 229 16.70 20.12 8.10
C GLN A 229 17.34 21.21 8.93
N GLU A 230 17.09 22.49 8.59
CA GLU A 230 17.63 23.65 9.33
C GLU A 230 17.18 23.67 10.81
N GLN A 231 15.95 23.22 11.07
CA GLN A 231 15.44 23.11 12.45
C GLN A 231 16.16 22.02 13.27
N LEU A 232 16.53 20.89 12.62
CA LEU A 232 17.32 19.85 13.26
C LEU A 232 18.75 20.32 13.57
N GLU A 233 19.39 20.98 12.62
CA GLU A 233 20.76 21.51 12.78
C GLU A 233 20.86 22.58 13.89
N LYS A 234 19.77 23.31 14.16
CA LYS A 234 19.71 24.30 15.26
C LYS A 234 19.45 23.68 16.64
N LYS A 235 19.02 22.43 16.69
CA LYS A 235 18.68 21.73 17.95
C LYS A 235 19.76 20.75 18.42
N GLY A 236 20.73 20.42 17.59
CA GLY A 236 21.88 19.56 17.90
C GLY A 236 23.13 20.37 18.13
#